data_bc5da5381e5dbd862f00412d7d4957a9
#
_entry.id   bc5da5381e5dbd862f00412d7d4957a9
#
_cell.length_a   1.000
_cell.length_b   1.000
_cell.length_c   1.000
_cell.angle_alpha   90.00
_cell.angle_beta   90.00
_cell.angle_gamma   90.00
#
_symmetry.space_group_name_H-M   'P 1'
#
loop_
_entity.id
_entity.type
_entity.pdbx_description
1 polymer ?
#
loop_
_entity_poly.entity_id
_entity_poly.type
_entity_poly.pdbx_seq_one_letter_code
_entity_poly.pdbx_strand_id
1 'polypeptide(L)'
;EPTAGLDPRGRDEILQAIKDLHDKRGITVILVSHSMEDVAKLVDRIIVMHRGKAAMQGTPKEIFSHVEELEQMGLAAPQVSYVFAELKKRGYDVPTDVYTVKEAKEVLLKLVKQVKS
;
A
#
# COMPACT_ATOMS: atom_id res chain seq x y z
N GLU A 1 6.92 2.65 -15.02
CA GLU A 1 5.54 2.18 -14.94
C GLU A 1 5.31 0.91 -15.78
N PRO A 2 5.54 -0.28 -15.24
CA PRO A 2 5.36 -1.50 -16.04
C PRO A 2 3.89 -1.79 -16.39
N THR A 3 2.95 -1.15 -15.67
CA THR A 3 1.52 -1.38 -15.85
C THR A 3 0.81 -0.26 -16.61
N ALA A 4 1.53 0.74 -17.08
CA ALA A 4 0.94 1.88 -17.80
C ALA A 4 0.23 1.41 -19.08
N GLY A 5 -1.00 1.86 -19.28
CA GLY A 5 -1.78 1.54 -20.46
C GLY A 5 -2.39 0.14 -20.50
N LEU A 6 -2.22 -0.66 -19.44
CA LEU A 6 -2.81 -1.99 -19.34
C LEU A 6 -4.17 -1.95 -18.65
N ASP A 7 -5.07 -2.85 -19.07
CA ASP A 7 -6.31 -3.08 -18.35
C ASP A 7 -6.01 -3.81 -17.01
N PRO A 8 -7.00 -3.92 -16.09
CA PRO A 8 -6.76 -4.54 -14.78
C PRO A 8 -6.23 -5.97 -14.85
N ARG A 9 -6.68 -6.77 -15.82
CA ARG A 9 -6.20 -8.14 -15.98
C ARG A 9 -4.76 -8.18 -16.47
N GLY A 10 -4.43 -7.39 -17.49
CA GLY A 10 -3.05 -7.30 -17.99
C GLY A 10 -2.10 -6.77 -16.93
N ARG A 11 -2.55 -5.82 -16.14
CA ARG A 11 -1.80 -5.30 -15.00
C ARG A 11 -1.47 -6.42 -14.01
N ASP A 12 -2.46 -7.20 -13.58
CA ASP A 12 -2.26 -8.27 -12.60
C ASP A 12 -1.33 -9.36 -13.14
N GLU A 13 -1.41 -9.69 -14.42
CA GLU A 13 -0.51 -10.66 -15.05
C GLU A 13 0.94 -10.20 -15.03
N ILE A 14 1.20 -8.94 -15.36
CA ILE A 14 2.55 -8.38 -15.36
C ILE A 14 3.10 -8.31 -13.92
N LEU A 15 2.30 -7.86 -12.97
CA LEU A 15 2.72 -7.77 -11.57
C LEU A 15 3.02 -9.15 -11.01
N GLN A 16 2.23 -10.15 -11.35
CA GLN A 16 2.48 -11.53 -10.91
C GLN A 16 3.76 -12.09 -11.53
N ALA A 17 4.03 -11.80 -12.80
CA ALA A 17 5.27 -12.22 -13.46
C ALA A 17 6.51 -11.62 -12.77
N ILE A 18 6.45 -10.35 -12.41
CA ILE A 18 7.52 -9.67 -11.68
C ILE A 18 7.75 -10.31 -10.32
N LYS A 19 6.66 -10.57 -9.59
CA LYS A 19 6.73 -11.23 -8.28
C LYS A 19 7.34 -12.63 -8.38
N ASP A 20 6.97 -13.38 -9.41
CA ASP A 20 7.50 -14.74 -9.65
C ASP A 20 9.00 -14.71 -9.91
N LEU A 21 9.51 -13.72 -10.65
CA LEU A 21 10.94 -13.56 -10.87
C LEU A 21 11.68 -13.34 -9.56
N HIS A 22 11.14 -12.51 -8.69
CA HIS A 22 11.72 -12.26 -7.38
C HIS A 22 11.68 -13.50 -6.48
N ASP A 23 10.50 -14.12 -6.33
CA ASP A 23 10.28 -15.21 -5.39
C ASP A 23 10.97 -16.49 -5.80
N LYS A 24 10.93 -16.85 -7.09
CA LYS A 24 11.43 -18.13 -7.59
C LYS A 24 12.89 -18.10 -8.01
N ARG A 25 13.39 -16.95 -8.46
CA ARG A 25 14.75 -16.83 -8.98
C ARG A 25 15.67 -15.98 -8.13
N GLY A 26 15.16 -15.42 -7.04
CA GLY A 26 15.94 -14.57 -6.14
C GLY A 26 16.43 -13.27 -6.76
N ILE A 27 15.79 -12.80 -7.83
CA ILE A 27 16.18 -11.59 -8.54
C ILE A 27 15.70 -10.38 -7.73
N THR A 28 16.60 -9.43 -7.49
CA THR A 28 16.22 -8.14 -6.90
C THR A 28 15.51 -7.29 -7.95
N VAL A 29 14.32 -6.81 -7.62
CA VAL A 29 13.50 -6.00 -8.52
C VAL A 29 13.36 -4.60 -7.96
N ILE A 30 13.63 -3.60 -8.79
CA ILE A 30 13.38 -2.20 -8.46
C ILE A 30 12.20 -1.73 -9.32
N LEU A 31 11.10 -1.37 -8.66
CA LEU A 31 9.89 -0.91 -9.33
C LEU A 31 9.74 0.59 -9.12
N VAL A 32 9.62 1.33 -10.23
CA VAL A 32 9.32 2.76 -10.18
C VAL A 32 7.87 2.95 -10.59
N SER A 33 7.05 3.48 -9.70
CA SER A 33 5.62 3.65 -9.94
C SER A 33 5.04 4.73 -9.05
N HIS A 34 3.95 5.34 -9.48
CA HIS A 34 3.12 6.18 -8.65
C HIS A 34 1.78 5.53 -8.32
N SER A 35 1.59 4.27 -8.73
CA SER A 35 0.40 3.49 -8.36
C SER A 35 0.61 2.82 -7.02
N MET A 36 0.05 3.39 -5.98
CA MET A 36 0.23 2.88 -4.61
C MET A 36 -0.40 1.51 -4.41
N GLU A 37 -1.48 1.21 -5.13
CA GLU A 37 -2.11 -0.10 -5.06
C GLU A 37 -1.19 -1.20 -5.61
N ASP A 38 -0.49 -0.95 -6.71
CA ASP A 38 0.47 -1.89 -7.29
C ASP A 38 1.68 -2.07 -6.37
N VAL A 39 2.21 -0.94 -5.86
CA VAL A 39 3.34 -0.96 -4.93
C VAL A 39 2.99 -1.75 -3.67
N ALA A 40 1.81 -1.54 -3.13
CA ALA A 40 1.36 -2.24 -1.91
C ALA A 40 1.35 -3.77 -2.05
N LYS A 41 1.07 -4.26 -3.27
CA LYS A 41 0.96 -5.72 -3.51
C LYS A 41 2.31 -6.40 -3.67
N LEU A 42 3.34 -5.69 -4.08
CA LEU A 42 4.56 -6.31 -4.61
C LEU A 42 5.80 -6.12 -3.77
N VAL A 43 5.95 -4.97 -3.14
CA VAL A 43 7.26 -4.56 -2.66
C VAL A 43 7.47 -4.89 -1.18
N ASP A 44 8.72 -5.17 -0.83
CA ASP A 44 9.13 -5.39 0.56
C ASP A 44 9.62 -4.09 1.21
N ARG A 45 10.06 -3.13 0.39
CA ARG A 45 10.61 -1.88 0.86
C ARG A 45 10.26 -0.75 -0.12
N ILE A 46 9.94 0.40 0.44
CA ILE A 46 9.58 1.59 -0.32
C ILE A 46 10.59 2.71 -0.05
N ILE A 47 11.01 3.37 -1.11
CA ILE A 47 11.75 4.62 -1.04
C ILE A 47 10.88 5.68 -1.69
N VAL A 48 10.46 6.67 -0.91
CA VAL A 48 9.64 7.78 -1.42
C VAL A 48 10.55 8.90 -1.89
N MET A 49 10.48 9.22 -3.16
CA MET A 49 11.25 10.31 -3.76
C MET A 49 10.41 11.57 -3.81
N HIS A 50 10.99 12.69 -3.38
CA HIS A 50 10.34 13.99 -3.44
C HIS A 50 11.41 15.06 -3.70
N ARG A 51 11.20 15.85 -4.75
CA ARG A 51 12.11 16.93 -5.15
C ARG A 51 13.56 16.46 -5.31
N GLY A 52 13.75 15.30 -5.93
CA GLY A 52 15.06 14.73 -6.21
C GLY A 52 15.75 14.09 -5.01
N LYS A 53 15.06 13.93 -3.88
CA LYS A 53 15.66 13.36 -2.66
C LYS A 53 14.81 12.20 -2.14
N ALA A 54 15.44 11.27 -1.45
CA ALA A 54 14.74 10.21 -0.73
C ALA A 54 14.15 10.81 0.55
N ALA A 55 12.86 11.12 0.51
CA ALA A 55 12.17 11.78 1.63
C ALA A 55 11.83 10.81 2.76
N MET A 56 11.48 9.56 2.42
CA MET A 56 11.10 8.52 3.37
C MET A 56 11.58 7.17 2.88
N GLN A 57 11.87 6.25 3.79
CA GLN A 57 12.22 4.86 3.48
C GLN A 57 11.63 3.95 4.53
N GLY A 58 11.19 2.77 4.13
CA GLY A 58 10.69 1.78 5.07
C GLY A 58 9.90 0.68 4.39
N THR A 59 9.29 -0.17 5.21
CA THR A 59 8.36 -1.19 4.74
C THR A 59 7.07 -0.52 4.26
N PRO A 60 6.25 -1.20 3.43
CA PRO A 60 4.94 -0.67 3.06
C PRO A 60 4.09 -0.28 4.27
N LYS A 61 4.12 -1.09 5.31
CA LYS A 61 3.38 -0.84 6.54
C LYS A 61 3.79 0.48 7.21
N GLU A 62 5.10 0.73 7.30
CA GLU A 62 5.63 1.98 7.84
C GLU A 62 5.26 3.18 6.98
N ILE A 63 5.49 3.08 5.67
CA ILE A 63 5.26 4.20 4.74
C ILE A 63 3.78 4.57 4.66
N PHE A 64 2.90 3.58 4.51
CA PHE A 64 1.47 3.85 4.33
C PHE A 64 0.74 4.23 5.62
N SER A 65 1.40 4.14 6.76
CA SER A 65 0.87 4.72 7.99
C SER A 65 1.04 6.24 8.03
N HIS A 66 1.89 6.81 7.17
CA HIS A 66 2.16 8.26 7.08
C HIS A 66 1.34 8.91 5.96
N VAL A 67 0.01 8.75 6.02
CA VAL A 67 -0.92 9.24 4.99
C VAL A 67 -0.79 10.74 4.78
N GLU A 68 -0.72 11.51 5.86
CA GLU A 68 -0.67 12.97 5.78
C GLU A 68 0.62 13.47 5.13
N GLU A 69 1.77 12.88 5.50
CA GLU A 69 3.05 13.24 4.90
C GLU A 69 3.10 12.92 3.42
N LEU A 70 2.53 11.76 3.02
CA LEU A 70 2.44 11.39 1.62
C LEU A 70 1.60 12.38 0.83
N GLU A 71 0.46 12.81 1.37
CA GLU A 71 -0.40 13.81 0.73
C GLU A 71 0.31 15.15 0.57
N GLN A 72 1.07 15.59 1.57
CA GLN A 72 1.84 16.83 1.50
C GLN A 72 2.87 16.80 0.37
N MET A 73 3.36 15.63 0.01
CA MET A 73 4.31 15.44 -1.10
C MET A 73 3.60 15.22 -2.45
N GLY A 74 2.26 15.32 -2.49
CA GLY A 74 1.48 15.10 -3.70
C GLY A 74 1.30 13.62 -4.06
N LEU A 75 1.53 12.74 -3.10
CA LEU A 75 1.38 11.30 -3.27
C LEU A 75 0.13 10.81 -2.54
N ALA A 76 -0.31 9.61 -2.88
CA ALA A 76 -1.47 8.99 -2.23
C ALA A 76 -1.05 7.66 -1.59
N ALA A 77 -1.72 7.29 -0.50
CA ALA A 77 -1.64 5.96 0.06
C ALA A 77 -2.69 5.05 -0.60
N PRO A 78 -2.65 3.72 -0.40
CA PRO A 78 -3.77 2.87 -0.80
C PRO A 78 -5.07 3.35 -0.14
N GLN A 79 -6.19 3.19 -0.83
CA GLN A 79 -7.47 3.73 -0.37
C GLN A 79 -7.86 3.24 1.03
N VAL A 80 -7.61 1.99 1.34
CA VAL A 80 -7.93 1.44 2.67
C VAL A 80 -7.20 2.15 3.80
N SER A 81 -6.01 2.69 3.53
CA SER A 81 -5.24 3.42 4.53
C SER A 81 -5.96 4.69 4.98
N TYR A 82 -6.64 5.38 4.06
CA TYR A 82 -7.45 6.56 4.40
C TYR A 82 -8.64 6.20 5.27
N VAL A 83 -9.28 5.07 4.98
CA VAL A 83 -10.43 4.60 5.75
C VAL A 83 -10.02 4.40 7.22
N PHE A 84 -8.90 3.73 7.45
CA PHE A 84 -8.44 3.45 8.82
C PHE A 84 -7.92 4.70 9.53
N ALA A 85 -7.29 5.62 8.81
CA ALA A 85 -6.92 6.92 9.37
C ALA A 85 -8.15 7.70 9.84
N GLU A 86 -9.21 7.69 9.05
CA GLU A 86 -10.47 8.37 9.40
C GLU A 86 -11.18 7.69 10.57
N LEU A 87 -11.22 6.37 10.59
CA LEU A 87 -11.82 5.62 11.70
C LEU A 87 -11.10 5.94 13.02
N LYS A 88 -9.78 6.02 12.99
CA LYS A 88 -9.00 6.38 14.17
C LYS A 88 -9.33 7.79 14.66
N LYS A 89 -9.46 8.75 13.75
CA LYS A 89 -9.86 10.13 14.09
C LYS A 89 -11.23 10.19 14.75
N ARG A 90 -12.13 9.28 14.36
CA ARG A 90 -13.50 9.20 14.91
C ARG A 90 -13.57 8.44 16.23
N GLY A 91 -12.46 7.98 16.76
CA GLY A 91 -12.40 7.35 18.07
C GLY A 91 -12.48 5.83 18.08
N TYR A 92 -12.50 5.19 16.90
CA TYR A 92 -12.48 3.73 16.83
C TYR A 92 -11.08 3.20 17.12
N ASP A 93 -11.01 2.09 17.83
CA ASP A 93 -9.75 1.43 18.15
C ASP A 93 -9.33 0.52 16.99
N VAL A 94 -8.68 1.11 15.99
CA VAL A 94 -8.21 0.41 14.79
C VAL A 94 -6.75 0.74 14.52
N PRO A 95 -5.99 -0.19 13.91
CA PRO A 95 -4.62 0.11 13.49
C PRO A 95 -4.62 1.10 12.32
N THR A 96 -3.60 1.93 12.25
CA THR A 96 -3.46 2.93 11.18
C THR A 96 -2.45 2.50 10.11
N ASP A 97 -1.91 1.30 10.20
CA ASP A 97 -0.92 0.76 9.27
C ASP A 97 -1.50 -0.27 8.30
N VAL A 98 -2.81 -0.34 8.18
CA VAL A 98 -3.51 -1.20 7.22
C VAL A 98 -3.34 -0.62 5.81
N TYR A 99 -2.87 -1.42 4.87
CA TYR A 99 -2.66 -0.96 3.50
C TYR A 99 -3.15 -1.95 2.43
N THR A 100 -3.72 -3.09 2.83
CA THR A 100 -4.30 -4.06 1.89
C THR A 100 -5.78 -4.29 2.17
N VAL A 101 -6.53 -4.60 1.12
CA VAL A 101 -7.96 -4.90 1.23
C VAL A 101 -8.19 -6.13 2.11
N LYS A 102 -7.34 -7.13 2.00
CA LYS A 102 -7.44 -8.36 2.79
C LYS A 102 -7.36 -8.06 4.29
N GLU A 103 -6.35 -7.31 4.71
CA GLU A 103 -6.19 -6.93 6.11
C GLU A 103 -7.32 -6.03 6.58
N ALA A 104 -7.73 -5.08 5.74
CA ALA A 104 -8.85 -4.19 6.02
C ALA A 104 -10.12 -4.98 6.32
N LYS A 105 -10.42 -5.98 5.49
CA LYS A 105 -11.57 -6.85 5.70
C LYS A 105 -11.52 -7.56 7.06
N GLU A 106 -10.39 -8.13 7.40
CA GLU A 106 -10.20 -8.84 8.68
C GLU A 106 -10.44 -7.91 9.88
N VAL A 107 -9.87 -6.71 9.84
CA VAL A 107 -10.01 -5.73 10.93
C VAL A 107 -11.45 -5.23 11.04
N LEU A 108 -12.08 -4.92 9.92
CA LEU A 108 -13.47 -4.44 9.91
C LEU A 108 -14.45 -5.48 10.41
N LEU A 109 -14.25 -6.75 10.07
CA LEU A 109 -15.10 -7.83 10.57
C LEU A 109 -15.02 -7.96 12.09
N LYS A 110 -13.81 -7.84 12.65
CA LYS A 110 -13.62 -7.85 14.10
C LYS A 110 -14.31 -6.65 14.76
N LEU A 111 -14.20 -5.48 14.17
CA LEU A 111 -14.83 -4.26 14.70
C LEU A 111 -16.35 -4.39 14.71
N VAL A 112 -16.94 -4.89 13.64
CA VAL A 112 -18.39 -5.11 13.55
C VAL A 112 -18.87 -6.10 14.61
N LYS A 113 -18.13 -7.17 14.85
CA LYS A 113 -18.46 -8.15 15.88
C LYS A 113 -18.45 -7.55 17.29
N GLN A 114 -17.49 -6.66 17.57
CA GLN A 114 -17.41 -5.95 18.83
C GLN A 114 -18.60 -5.01 19.03
N VAL A 115 -19.03 -4.33 17.98
CA VAL A 115 -20.17 -3.41 18.05
C VAL A 115 -21.48 -4.16 18.26
N LYS A 116 -21.62 -5.37 17.71
CA LYS A 116 -22.83 -6.19 17.84
C LYS A 116 -22.93 -6.95 19.15
N SER A 117 -21.86 -7.08 19.86
CA SER A 117 -21.84 -7.73 21.20
C SER A 117 -21.98 -6.67 22.33
#